data_35f62f2fe93e2a368a2f86029d734a7c
#
_entry.id   35f62f2fe93e2a368a2f86029d734a7c
#
_cell.length_a   1.000
_cell.length_b   1.000
_cell.length_c   1.000
_cell.angle_alpha   90.00
_cell.angle_beta   90.00
_cell.angle_gamma   90.00
#
_symmetry.space_group_name_H-M   'P 1'
#
loop_
_entity.id
_entity.type
_entity.pdbx_description
1 polymer ?
#
loop_
_entity_poly.entity_id
_entity_poly.type
_entity_poly.pdbx_seq_one_letter_code
_entity_poly.pdbx_strand_id
1 'polypeptide(L)'
;MRVGITGHQGLSGGITEMLVRGDLWKLVTTFGPYELVGVTCADEGPDSWFARSVLDHGGKLEIIVPASASVVGSADDRHRPTRLALMNEANAVHWLAAAERGGLGDDTGRALVGMIDELIAVWDGEPGSEPARVAALAQEAGLFVHRIWPAGCEREG
;
A
#
# COMPACT_ATOMS: atom_id res chain seq x y z
N MET A 1 14.30 6.26 4.89
CA MET A 1 12.89 6.53 5.24
C MET A 1 12.02 5.44 4.63
N ARG A 2 11.38 4.67 5.46
CA ARG A 2 10.49 3.59 5.06
C ARG A 2 9.05 4.08 5.14
N VAL A 3 8.37 4.10 4.00
CA VAL A 3 7.01 4.67 3.87
C VAL A 3 6.08 3.57 3.37
N GLY A 4 5.03 3.30 4.13
CA GLY A 4 4.01 2.32 3.77
C GLY A 4 2.77 2.95 3.18
N ILE A 5 1.92 2.12 2.61
CA ILE A 5 0.66 2.53 1.98
C ILE A 5 -0.48 1.62 2.44
N THR A 6 -1.61 2.22 2.69
CA THR A 6 -2.91 1.54 2.76
C THR A 6 -3.93 2.36 2.00
N GLY A 7 -4.96 1.75 1.46
CA GLY A 7 -5.96 2.51 0.73
C GLY A 7 -7.23 1.71 0.47
N HIS A 8 -8.29 2.46 0.18
CA HIS A 8 -9.56 1.87 -0.22
C HIS A 8 -9.43 1.07 -1.51
N GLN A 9 -10.15 -0.03 -1.59
CA GLN A 9 -10.36 -0.77 -2.83
C GLN A 9 -11.47 -0.09 -3.64
N GLY A 10 -11.57 -0.43 -4.92
CA GLY A 10 -12.66 0.07 -5.77
C GLY A 10 -12.49 1.50 -6.26
N LEU A 11 -11.30 2.06 -6.22
CA LEU A 11 -11.04 3.43 -6.69
C LEU A 11 -10.55 3.49 -8.13
N SER A 12 -10.35 2.35 -8.78
CA SER A 12 -9.77 2.28 -10.12
C SER A 12 -10.75 2.83 -11.17
N GLY A 13 -10.22 3.61 -12.08
CA GLY A 13 -10.96 4.25 -13.16
C GLY A 13 -11.47 5.64 -12.82
N GLY A 14 -11.63 6.47 -13.81
CA GLY A 14 -12.20 7.79 -13.70
C GLY A 14 -11.35 8.82 -12.95
N ILE A 15 -12.06 9.82 -12.44
CA ILE A 15 -11.44 11.01 -11.84
C ILE A 15 -10.75 10.68 -10.51
N THR A 16 -11.35 9.80 -9.70
CA THR A 16 -10.78 9.45 -8.39
C THR A 16 -9.39 8.87 -8.52
N GLU A 17 -9.18 7.92 -9.43
CA GLU A 17 -7.86 7.36 -9.69
C GLU A 17 -6.86 8.44 -10.08
N MET A 18 -7.23 9.30 -11.01
CA MET A 18 -6.36 10.37 -11.50
C MET A 18 -5.95 11.33 -10.37
N LEU A 19 -6.89 11.73 -9.53
CA LEU A 19 -6.63 12.65 -8.41
C LEU A 19 -5.74 12.01 -7.35
N VAL A 20 -6.00 10.75 -7.00
CA VAL A 20 -5.21 10.03 -6.00
C VAL A 20 -3.79 9.78 -6.52
N ARG A 21 -3.64 9.35 -7.76
CA ARG A 21 -2.31 9.16 -8.37
C ARG A 21 -1.49 10.45 -8.36
N GLY A 22 -2.13 11.58 -8.67
CA GLY A 22 -1.49 12.89 -8.65
C GLY A 22 -0.98 13.27 -7.26
N ASP A 23 -1.81 13.08 -6.24
CA ASP A 23 -1.42 13.38 -4.86
C ASP A 23 -0.36 12.40 -4.32
N LEU A 24 -0.44 11.13 -4.69
CA LEU A 24 0.61 10.16 -4.35
C LEU A 24 1.96 10.56 -4.94
N TRP A 25 1.98 10.97 -6.20
CA TRP A 25 3.21 11.42 -6.85
C TRP A 25 3.79 12.66 -6.16
N LYS A 26 2.96 13.65 -5.85
CA LYS A 26 3.40 14.84 -5.14
C LYS A 26 4.02 14.51 -3.79
N LEU A 27 3.39 13.60 -3.03
CA LEU A 27 3.89 13.21 -1.72
C LEU A 27 5.18 12.39 -1.83
N VAL A 28 5.22 11.40 -2.70
CA VAL A 28 6.39 10.54 -2.92
C VAL A 28 7.62 11.37 -3.31
N THR A 29 7.44 12.37 -4.16
CA THR A 29 8.55 13.22 -4.61
C THR A 29 9.07 14.19 -3.54
N THR A 30 8.39 14.33 -2.41
CA THR A 30 8.94 15.08 -1.27
C THR A 30 10.04 14.32 -0.54
N PHE A 31 10.12 13.00 -0.70
CA PHE A 31 11.20 12.19 -0.12
C PHE A 31 12.38 12.13 -1.07
N GLY A 32 13.60 12.10 -0.52
CA GLY A 32 14.79 11.90 -1.35
C GLY A 32 14.78 10.49 -1.98
N PRO A 33 15.04 10.35 -3.29
CA PRO A 33 14.92 9.05 -3.95
C PRO A 33 15.91 8.01 -3.41
N TYR A 34 17.08 8.43 -2.98
CA TYR A 34 18.08 7.52 -2.41
C TYR A 34 17.75 7.05 -0.99
N GLU A 35 16.89 7.76 -0.28
CA GLU A 35 16.50 7.46 1.09
C GLU A 35 15.16 6.75 1.18
N LEU A 36 14.35 6.84 0.13
CA LEU A 36 12.99 6.32 0.11
C LEU A 36 12.97 4.81 -0.12
N VAL A 37 12.32 4.11 0.81
CA VAL A 37 11.91 2.72 0.64
C VAL A 37 10.39 2.67 0.78
N GLY A 38 9.70 2.39 -0.30
CA GLY A 38 8.26 2.15 -0.28
C GLY A 38 7.96 0.72 0.13
N VAL A 39 6.99 0.53 1.01
CA VAL A 39 6.56 -0.79 1.48
C VAL A 39 5.07 -0.94 1.19
N THR A 40 4.69 -1.98 0.47
CA THR A 40 3.32 -2.16 -0.02
C THR A 40 2.96 -3.65 -0.10
N CYS A 41 1.67 -3.95 -0.03
CA CYS A 41 1.15 -5.28 -0.34
C CYS A 41 0.88 -5.48 -1.84
N ALA A 42 1.08 -4.45 -2.65
CA ALA A 42 0.90 -4.45 -4.11
C ALA A 42 -0.51 -4.88 -4.56
N ASP A 43 -1.52 -4.60 -3.75
CA ASP A 43 -2.91 -4.83 -4.13
C ASP A 43 -3.35 -3.87 -5.23
N GLU A 44 -4.48 -4.17 -5.87
CA GLU A 44 -5.05 -3.29 -6.88
C GLU A 44 -5.43 -1.94 -6.27
N GLY A 45 -5.22 -0.87 -7.01
CA GLY A 45 -5.55 0.48 -6.60
C GLY A 45 -4.37 1.22 -5.96
N PRO A 46 -4.58 1.96 -4.87
CA PRO A 46 -3.56 2.83 -4.28
C PRO A 46 -2.23 2.15 -3.98
N ASP A 47 -2.25 0.91 -3.55
CA ASP A 47 -1.03 0.14 -3.25
C ASP A 47 -0.13 0.04 -4.48
N SER A 48 -0.68 -0.33 -5.63
CA SER A 48 0.09 -0.46 -6.85
C SER A 48 0.45 0.89 -7.47
N TRP A 49 -0.41 1.90 -7.33
CA TRP A 49 -0.10 3.26 -7.80
C TRP A 49 1.05 3.87 -7.01
N PHE A 50 1.06 3.66 -5.70
CA PHE A 50 2.17 4.07 -4.83
C PHE A 50 3.47 3.36 -5.23
N ALA A 51 3.42 2.04 -5.40
CA ALA A 51 4.58 1.25 -5.82
C ALA A 51 5.19 1.80 -7.12
N ARG A 52 4.36 2.10 -8.11
CA ARG A 52 4.83 2.68 -9.37
C ARG A 52 5.43 4.06 -9.17
N SER A 53 4.83 4.90 -8.35
CA SER A 53 5.37 6.23 -8.02
C SER A 53 6.74 6.14 -7.36
N VAL A 54 6.93 5.22 -6.42
CA VAL A 54 8.22 5.00 -5.76
C VAL A 54 9.29 4.61 -6.76
N LEU A 55 9.00 3.64 -7.62
CA LEU A 55 9.95 3.17 -8.64
C LEU A 55 10.27 4.26 -9.66
N ASP A 56 9.27 4.98 -10.13
CA ASP A 56 9.46 6.06 -11.11
C ASP A 56 10.27 7.23 -10.53
N HIS A 57 10.17 7.46 -9.23
CA HIS A 57 10.96 8.48 -8.53
C HIS A 57 12.41 8.03 -8.28
N GLY A 58 12.69 6.74 -8.39
CA GLY A 58 14.01 6.17 -8.16
C GLY A 58 14.22 5.61 -6.75
N GLY A 59 13.15 5.48 -5.96
CA GLY A 59 13.18 4.83 -4.66
C GLY A 59 13.26 3.31 -4.75
N LYS A 60 13.46 2.67 -3.61
CA LYS A 60 13.43 1.21 -3.47
C LYS A 60 12.03 0.75 -3.11
N LEU A 61 11.66 -0.44 -3.53
CA LEU A 61 10.37 -1.04 -3.25
C LEU A 61 10.51 -2.36 -2.53
N GLU A 62 9.73 -2.54 -1.46
CA GLU A 62 9.58 -3.81 -0.77
C GLU A 62 8.10 -4.21 -0.77
N ILE A 63 7.83 -5.47 -1.03
CA ILE A 63 6.47 -6.00 -1.11
C ILE A 63 6.24 -7.02 -0.02
N ILE A 64 5.08 -6.91 0.66
CA ILE A 64 4.63 -7.88 1.66
C ILE A 64 3.59 -8.78 1.00
N VAL A 65 3.79 -10.09 1.07
CA VAL A 65 2.84 -11.08 0.54
C VAL A 65 2.23 -11.83 1.71
N PRO A 66 0.90 -11.81 1.87
CA PRO A 66 0.24 -12.53 2.97
C PRO A 66 0.37 -14.05 2.81
N ALA A 67 0.32 -14.76 3.94
CA ALA A 67 0.43 -16.22 3.96
C ALA A 67 -0.67 -16.92 3.16
N SER A 68 -1.86 -16.32 3.13
CA SER A 68 -3.01 -16.84 2.38
C SER A 68 -2.94 -16.56 0.88
N ALA A 69 -2.04 -15.67 0.45
CA ALA A 69 -1.96 -15.33 -0.96
C ALA A 69 -1.51 -16.55 -1.76
N SER A 70 -2.36 -16.99 -2.68
CA SER A 70 -1.95 -17.93 -3.69
C SER A 70 -1.01 -17.21 -4.67
N VAL A 71 0.22 -17.68 -4.77
CA VAL A 71 1.17 -17.17 -5.78
C VAL A 71 0.61 -17.31 -7.18
N VAL A 72 -0.28 -18.26 -7.36
CA VAL A 72 -0.87 -18.59 -8.66
C VAL A 72 -2.07 -17.71 -8.98
N GLY A 73 -2.75 -17.13 -7.97
CA GLY A 73 -3.96 -16.35 -8.18
C GLY A 73 -5.07 -17.16 -8.86
N SER A 74 -6.26 -16.59 -8.98
CA SER A 74 -7.28 -17.17 -9.84
C SER A 74 -6.99 -16.81 -11.30
N ALA A 75 -7.50 -17.63 -12.24
CA ALA A 75 -7.36 -17.35 -13.66
C ALA A 75 -7.99 -16.01 -14.07
N ASP A 76 -8.92 -15.49 -13.25
CA ASP A 76 -9.64 -14.24 -13.48
C ASP A 76 -8.99 -13.01 -12.79
N ASP A 77 -7.85 -13.18 -12.13
CA ASP A 77 -7.15 -12.07 -11.45
C ASP A 77 -6.47 -11.18 -12.51
N ARG A 78 -7.17 -10.12 -12.88
CA ARG A 78 -6.67 -9.12 -13.84
C ARG A 78 -5.50 -8.30 -13.32
N HIS A 79 -5.35 -8.22 -12.01
CA HIS A 79 -4.27 -7.48 -11.37
C HIS A 79 -2.98 -8.30 -11.30
N ARG A 80 -3.06 -9.58 -11.51
CA ARG A 80 -1.91 -10.49 -11.39
C ARG A 80 -0.69 -10.07 -12.23
N PRO A 81 -0.84 -9.71 -13.52
CA PRO A 81 0.31 -9.26 -14.31
C PRO A 81 1.00 -8.04 -13.71
N THR A 82 0.23 -7.08 -13.21
CA THR A 82 0.77 -5.88 -12.57
C THR A 82 1.50 -6.25 -11.27
N ARG A 83 0.91 -7.11 -10.44
CA ARG A 83 1.53 -7.56 -9.19
C ARG A 83 2.84 -8.29 -9.47
N LEU A 84 2.86 -9.21 -10.42
CA LEU A 84 4.07 -9.95 -10.79
C LEU A 84 5.16 -9.03 -11.33
N ALA A 85 4.80 -8.03 -12.13
CA ALA A 85 5.75 -7.04 -12.62
C ALA A 85 6.36 -6.22 -11.47
N LEU A 86 5.55 -5.79 -10.51
CA LEU A 86 6.03 -5.07 -9.34
C LEU A 86 6.94 -5.94 -8.47
N MET A 87 6.57 -7.20 -8.25
CA MET A 87 7.41 -8.15 -7.51
C MET A 87 8.77 -8.36 -8.18
N ASN A 88 8.80 -8.38 -9.51
CA ASN A 88 10.03 -8.52 -10.27
C ASN A 88 10.94 -7.28 -10.17
N GLU A 89 10.35 -6.09 -10.05
CA GLU A 89 11.09 -4.83 -9.89
C GLU A 89 11.45 -4.52 -8.42
N ALA A 90 10.84 -5.23 -7.46
CA ALA A 90 11.04 -4.97 -6.04
C ALA A 90 12.47 -5.34 -5.59
N ASN A 91 12.98 -4.59 -4.63
CA ASN A 91 14.27 -4.85 -3.99
C ASN A 91 14.18 -5.99 -2.97
N ALA A 92 13.01 -6.20 -2.38
CA ALA A 92 12.75 -7.31 -1.47
C ALA A 92 11.28 -7.70 -1.52
N VAL A 93 11.00 -8.98 -1.32
CA VAL A 93 9.65 -9.52 -1.18
C VAL A 93 9.60 -10.28 0.15
N HIS A 94 8.71 -9.86 1.03
CA HIS A 94 8.55 -10.44 2.36
C HIS A 94 7.32 -11.35 2.37
N TRP A 95 7.54 -12.65 2.43
CA TRP A 95 6.47 -13.65 2.53
C TRP A 95 6.13 -13.85 4.00
N LEU A 96 4.89 -13.56 4.39
CA LEU A 96 4.45 -13.80 5.76
C LEU A 96 4.21 -15.28 5.98
N ALA A 97 4.66 -15.78 7.13
CA ALA A 97 4.41 -17.16 7.51
C ALA A 97 2.93 -17.34 7.88
N ALA A 98 2.41 -18.55 7.66
CA ALA A 98 1.07 -18.89 8.15
C ALA A 98 0.97 -18.63 9.64
N ALA A 99 -0.19 -18.10 10.09
CA ALA A 99 -0.40 -17.78 11.48
C ALA A 99 -0.42 -19.06 12.34
N GLU A 100 0.65 -19.24 13.09
CA GLU A 100 0.62 -20.06 14.28
C GLU A 100 0.11 -19.19 15.43
N ARG A 101 -0.09 -19.75 16.62
CA ARG A 101 -0.61 -19.03 17.78
C ARG A 101 0.13 -17.70 17.99
N GLY A 102 -0.58 -16.56 17.80
CA GLY A 102 -0.02 -15.23 17.96
C GLY A 102 0.82 -14.73 16.80
N GLY A 103 0.92 -15.48 15.70
CA GLY A 103 1.61 -15.04 14.50
C GLY A 103 0.81 -14.00 13.71
N LEU A 104 1.48 -13.21 12.86
CA LEU A 104 0.83 -12.19 12.04
C LEU A 104 0.04 -12.78 10.88
N GLY A 105 0.44 -13.94 10.36
CA GLY A 105 -0.30 -14.66 9.33
C GLY A 105 -0.74 -13.81 8.16
N ASP A 106 -2.05 -13.59 8.07
CA ASP A 106 -2.68 -12.76 7.04
C ASP A 106 -2.84 -11.30 7.46
N ASP A 107 -2.39 -10.90 8.65
CA ASP A 107 -2.49 -9.51 9.09
C ASP A 107 -1.37 -8.66 8.48
N THR A 108 -1.55 -8.36 7.20
CA THR A 108 -0.61 -7.53 6.45
C THR A 108 -0.54 -6.11 6.98
N GLY A 109 -1.63 -5.58 7.55
CA GLY A 109 -1.66 -4.25 8.15
C GLY A 109 -0.71 -4.15 9.34
N ARG A 110 -0.72 -5.14 10.24
CA ARG A 110 0.22 -5.18 11.37
C ARG A 110 1.67 -5.36 10.90
N ALA A 111 1.89 -6.24 9.95
CA ALA A 111 3.22 -6.44 9.37
C ALA A 111 3.74 -5.16 8.71
N LEU A 112 2.89 -4.48 7.96
CA LEU A 112 3.22 -3.20 7.32
C LEU A 112 3.65 -2.16 8.36
N VAL A 113 2.83 -1.94 9.38
CA VAL A 113 3.09 -0.95 10.42
C VAL A 113 4.42 -1.23 11.15
N GLY A 114 4.75 -2.51 11.34
CA GLY A 114 6.01 -2.90 11.98
C GLY A 114 7.26 -2.67 11.11
N MET A 115 7.10 -2.36 9.83
CA MET A 115 8.20 -2.23 8.86
C MET A 115 8.44 -0.80 8.38
N ILE A 116 7.66 0.16 8.81
CA ILE A 116 7.66 1.52 8.25
C ILE A 116 7.91 2.59 9.30
N ASP A 117 8.31 3.78 8.84
CA ASP A 117 8.48 4.98 9.65
C ASP A 117 7.29 5.93 9.53
N GLU A 118 6.66 5.98 8.36
CA GLU A 118 5.48 6.79 8.08
C GLU A 118 4.50 6.00 7.22
N LEU A 119 3.21 6.29 7.38
CA LEU A 119 2.15 5.65 6.61
C LEU A 119 1.44 6.67 5.72
N ILE A 120 1.16 6.27 4.48
CA ILE A 120 0.23 6.98 3.61
C ILE A 120 -1.10 6.21 3.63
N ALA A 121 -2.19 6.89 3.93
CA ALA A 121 -3.53 6.31 3.92
C ALA A 121 -4.39 7.01 2.88
N VAL A 122 -4.74 6.31 1.82
CA VAL A 122 -5.71 6.77 0.82
C VAL A 122 -7.09 6.40 1.34
N TRP A 123 -7.72 7.34 2.04
CA TRP A 123 -8.83 7.04 2.92
C TRP A 123 -9.75 8.28 3.08
N ASP A 124 -11.05 8.05 3.05
CA ASP A 124 -12.07 9.10 3.17
C ASP A 124 -12.23 9.64 4.60
N GLY A 125 -11.56 9.07 5.57
CA GLY A 125 -11.64 9.46 6.96
C GLY A 125 -12.74 8.75 7.77
N GLU A 126 -13.60 7.98 7.12
CA GLU A 126 -14.69 7.27 7.78
C GLU A 126 -14.21 5.98 8.45
N PRO A 127 -14.81 5.61 9.60
CA PRO A 127 -14.43 4.38 10.29
C PRO A 127 -14.95 3.13 9.57
N GLY A 128 -14.42 1.96 9.98
CA GLY A 128 -14.95 0.67 9.56
C GLY A 128 -14.32 0.08 8.30
N SER A 129 -13.32 0.74 7.74
CA SER A 129 -12.59 0.23 6.57
C SER A 129 -11.20 -0.29 6.95
N GLU A 130 -10.57 -1.03 6.05
CA GLU A 130 -9.20 -1.49 6.25
C GLU A 130 -8.20 -0.33 6.38
N PRO A 131 -8.23 0.72 5.52
CA PRO A 131 -7.35 1.86 5.75
C PRO A 131 -7.58 2.57 7.09
N ALA A 132 -8.82 2.64 7.58
CA ALA A 132 -9.10 3.18 8.91
C ALA A 132 -8.41 2.36 10.01
N ARG A 133 -8.49 1.03 9.92
CA ARG A 133 -7.85 0.10 10.86
C ARG A 133 -6.32 0.25 10.86
N VAL A 134 -5.72 0.26 9.68
CA VAL A 134 -4.27 0.37 9.54
C VAL A 134 -3.77 1.74 10.00
N ALA A 135 -4.50 2.81 9.70
CA ALA A 135 -4.18 4.15 10.19
C ALA A 135 -4.20 4.20 11.73
N ALA A 136 -5.18 3.56 12.37
CA ALA A 136 -5.24 3.47 13.83
C ALA A 136 -4.05 2.70 14.40
N LEU A 137 -3.67 1.57 13.80
CA LEU A 137 -2.48 0.81 14.20
C LEU A 137 -1.20 1.65 14.10
N ALA A 138 -1.06 2.42 13.03
CA ALA A 138 0.09 3.29 12.83
C ALA A 138 0.14 4.40 13.89
N GLN A 139 -0.99 5.03 14.19
CA GLN A 139 -1.08 6.06 15.22
C GLN A 139 -0.75 5.52 16.60
N GLU A 140 -1.23 4.35 16.95
CA GLU A 140 -0.89 3.66 18.20
C GLU A 140 0.61 3.37 18.31
N ALA A 141 1.25 3.09 17.18
CA ALA A 141 2.70 2.87 17.11
C ALA A 141 3.52 4.17 17.10
N GLY A 142 2.87 5.34 17.13
CA GLY A 142 3.54 6.64 17.11
C GLY A 142 4.00 7.09 15.73
N LEU A 143 3.49 6.50 14.67
CA LEU A 143 3.87 6.84 13.29
C LEU A 143 3.03 8.02 12.78
N PHE A 144 3.64 8.84 11.92
CA PHE A 144 2.92 9.88 11.19
C PHE A 144 2.09 9.25 10.08
N VAL A 145 0.83 9.69 9.95
CA VAL A 145 -0.09 9.21 8.90
C VAL A 145 -0.41 10.37 7.95
N HIS A 146 -0.04 10.22 6.70
CA HIS A 146 -0.42 11.13 5.62
C HIS A 146 -1.75 10.66 5.05
N ARG A 147 -2.82 11.39 5.29
CA ARG A 147 -4.11 11.07 4.70
C ARG A 147 -4.24 11.72 3.34
N ILE A 148 -4.54 10.91 2.32
CA ILE A 148 -4.83 11.38 0.96
C ILE A 148 -6.32 11.13 0.65
N TRP A 149 -7.07 12.19 0.46
CA TRP A 149 -8.43 12.15 -0.04
C TRP A 149 -8.74 13.48 -0.74
N PRO A 150 -8.31 13.67 -2.00
CA PRO A 150 -8.52 14.92 -2.72
C PRO A 150 -10.00 15.27 -2.86
N ALA A 151 -10.31 16.56 -2.94
CA ALA A 151 -11.66 17.01 -3.21
C ALA A 151 -12.13 16.45 -4.56
N GLY A 152 -13.33 15.92 -4.60
CA GLY A 152 -13.90 15.28 -5.78
C GLY A 152 -13.72 13.77 -5.84
N CYS A 153 -12.97 13.18 -4.90
CA CYS A 153 -12.88 11.73 -4.79
C CYS A 153 -14.15 11.14 -4.19
N GLU A 154 -14.58 10.03 -4.75
CA GLU A 154 -15.71 9.26 -4.27
C GLU A 154 -15.32 7.79 -4.18
N ARG A 155 -15.79 7.15 -3.12
CA ARG A 155 -15.65 5.71 -2.95
C ARG A 155 -16.91 5.04 -3.49
N GLU A 156 -16.74 4.01 -4.32
CA GLU A 156 -17.86 3.16 -4.71
C GLU A 156 -18.41 2.47 -3.47
N GLY A 157 -19.65 2.78 -3.18
CA GLY A 157 -20.34 2.32 -1.98
C GLY A 157 -20.70 0.85 -1.98
#